data_ede005fc9f3a7eeedce2bf278b16751c
#
_entry.id   ede005fc9f3a7eeedce2bf278b16751c
#
_cell.length_a   1.000
_cell.length_b   1.000
_cell.length_c   1.000
_cell.angle_alpha   90.00
_cell.angle_beta   90.00
_cell.angle_gamma   90.00
#
_symmetry.space_group_name_H-M   'P 1'
#
loop_
_entity.id
_entity.type
_entity.pdbx_description
1 polymer ?
#
loop_
_entity_poly.entity_id
_entity_poly.type
_entity_poly.pdbx_seq_one_letter_code
_entity_poly.pdbx_strand_id
1 'polypeptide(L)'
;MRKEIKDSRRMRIGYIDKQLNGKATIFDKNYRRLGEIKPEGSYLVAYDSSYRRIAKWNERDDTTYDSMNRKIGKGNLLIDLFFNNN
;
A
#
# COMPACT_ATOMS: atom_id res chain seq x y z
N MET A 1 -12.43 2.94 8.52
CA MET A 1 -13.38 2.25 7.64
C MET A 1 -12.69 1.13 6.89
N ARG A 2 -13.23 -0.05 6.94
CA ARG A 2 -12.63 -1.24 6.32
C ARG A 2 -13.28 -1.53 4.97
N LYS A 3 -12.44 -1.82 3.98
CA LYS A 3 -12.89 -2.22 2.66
C LYS A 3 -12.19 -3.49 2.23
N GLU A 4 -12.87 -4.29 1.43
CA GLU A 4 -12.25 -5.46 0.81
C GLU A 4 -11.37 -5.04 -0.35
N ILE A 5 -10.26 -5.73 -0.51
CA ILE A 5 -9.39 -5.60 -1.67
C ILE A 5 -9.60 -6.83 -2.53
N LYS A 6 -9.91 -6.63 -3.81
CA LYS A 6 -10.18 -7.70 -4.76
C LYS A 6 -9.21 -7.64 -5.92
N ASP A 7 -8.89 -8.80 -6.47
CA ASP A 7 -8.04 -8.88 -7.66
C ASP A 7 -8.89 -8.68 -8.93
N SER A 8 -8.26 -8.86 -10.08
CA SER A 8 -8.93 -8.67 -11.38
C SER A 8 -10.04 -9.69 -11.63
N ARG A 9 -10.04 -10.80 -10.91
CA ARG A 9 -11.09 -11.83 -11.00
C ARG A 9 -12.18 -11.62 -9.98
N ARG A 10 -12.14 -10.50 -9.24
CA ARG A 10 -13.06 -10.16 -8.17
C ARG A 10 -12.98 -11.10 -6.97
N MET A 11 -11.84 -11.78 -6.84
CA MET A 11 -11.58 -12.61 -5.66
C MET A 11 -11.01 -11.73 -4.56
N ARG A 12 -11.52 -11.91 -3.34
CA ARG A 12 -11.03 -11.18 -2.19
C ARG A 12 -9.62 -11.64 -1.85
N ILE A 13 -8.67 -10.70 -1.83
CA ILE A 13 -7.28 -11.00 -1.51
C ILE A 13 -6.85 -10.35 -0.21
N GLY A 14 -7.62 -9.40 0.31
CA GLY A 14 -7.28 -8.78 1.57
C GLY A 14 -8.23 -7.67 1.93
N TYR A 15 -7.80 -6.84 2.88
CA TYR A 15 -8.60 -5.73 3.40
C TYR A 15 -7.71 -4.52 3.62
N ILE A 16 -8.33 -3.35 3.47
CA ILE A 16 -7.69 -2.09 3.85
C ILE A 16 -8.57 -1.40 4.90
N ASP A 17 -7.96 -0.95 5.98
CA ASP A 17 -8.65 -0.23 7.04
C ASP A 17 -8.13 1.21 7.05
N LYS A 18 -8.94 2.14 6.54
CA LYS A 18 -8.56 3.55 6.45
C LYS A 18 -8.95 4.29 7.72
N GLN A 19 -8.03 5.05 8.25
CA GLN A 19 -8.23 5.84 9.45
C GLN A 19 -8.41 7.31 9.09
N LEU A 20 -8.96 8.07 10.03
CA LEU A 20 -9.25 9.49 9.80
C LEU A 20 -8.02 10.34 9.55
N ASN A 21 -6.87 9.92 10.06
CA ASN A 21 -5.61 10.67 9.88
C ASN A 21 -4.92 10.40 8.55
N GLY A 22 -5.57 9.63 7.66
CA GLY A 22 -4.99 9.29 6.36
C GLY A 22 -4.15 8.04 6.35
N LYS A 23 -3.89 7.47 7.51
CA LYS A 23 -3.17 6.20 7.62
C LYS A 23 -4.08 5.05 7.23
N ALA A 24 -3.52 4.04 6.58
CA ALA A 24 -4.26 2.83 6.20
C ALA A 24 -3.47 1.61 6.60
N THR A 25 -4.16 0.61 7.15
CA THR A 25 -3.55 -0.67 7.49
C THR A 25 -4.01 -1.71 6.48
N ILE A 26 -3.07 -2.53 6.01
CA ILE A 26 -3.34 -3.53 4.98
C ILE A 26 -3.28 -4.91 5.61
N PHE A 27 -4.31 -5.72 5.34
CA PHE A 27 -4.43 -7.08 5.86
C PHE A 27 -4.58 -8.07 4.71
N ASP A 28 -4.08 -9.29 4.91
CA ASP A 28 -4.36 -10.37 3.95
C ASP A 28 -5.79 -10.88 4.16
N LYS A 29 -6.18 -11.88 3.39
CA LYS A 29 -7.54 -12.42 3.47
C LYS A 29 -7.84 -13.12 4.80
N ASN A 30 -6.82 -13.45 5.56
CA ASN A 30 -6.94 -14.08 6.88
C ASN A 30 -6.80 -13.06 8.02
N TYR A 31 -6.85 -11.76 7.68
CA TYR A 31 -6.71 -10.65 8.64
C TYR A 31 -5.34 -10.56 9.29
N ARG A 32 -4.30 -11.12 8.65
CA ARG A 32 -2.94 -10.87 9.12
C ARG A 32 -2.49 -9.51 8.59
N ARG A 33 -1.89 -8.72 9.47
CA ARG A 33 -1.40 -7.40 9.10
C ARG A 33 -0.18 -7.55 8.18
N LEU A 34 -0.31 -7.02 6.96
CA LEU A 34 0.79 -7.01 5.99
C LEU A 34 1.65 -5.77 6.11
N GLY A 35 1.07 -4.67 6.55
CA GLY A 35 1.80 -3.43 6.71
C GLY A 35 0.85 -2.26 6.77
N GLU A 36 1.39 -1.07 6.51
CA GLU A 36 0.58 0.13 6.55
C GLU A 36 1.07 1.15 5.53
N ILE A 37 0.17 2.07 5.18
CA ILE A 37 0.47 3.20 4.30
C ILE A 37 0.13 4.44 5.07
N LYS A 38 1.04 5.42 5.12
CA LYS A 38 0.74 6.67 5.81
C LYS A 38 1.28 7.88 5.06
N PRO A 39 0.61 9.03 5.21
CA PRO A 39 1.04 10.25 4.53
C PRO A 39 2.29 10.83 5.19
N GLU A 40 3.23 11.24 4.36
CA GLU A 40 4.44 11.92 4.80
C GLU A 40 4.74 13.02 3.78
N GLY A 41 4.30 14.25 4.08
CA GLY A 41 4.42 15.36 3.14
C GLY A 41 3.59 15.11 1.88
N SER A 42 4.20 15.22 0.71
CA SER A 42 3.51 14.96 -0.56
C SER A 42 3.56 13.49 -0.97
N TYR A 43 4.04 12.63 -0.09
CA TYR A 43 4.15 11.20 -0.35
C TYR A 43 3.15 10.41 0.47
N LEU A 44 2.72 9.26 -0.07
CA LEU A 44 2.19 8.18 0.72
C LEU A 44 3.28 7.13 0.80
N VAL A 45 3.60 6.69 2.01
CA VAL A 45 4.72 5.77 2.22
C VAL A 45 4.19 4.44 2.75
N ALA A 46 4.62 3.35 2.12
CA ALA A 46 4.22 2.01 2.51
C ALA A 46 5.31 1.37 3.37
N TYR A 47 4.87 0.75 4.47
CA TYR A 47 5.73 0.04 5.41
C TYR A 47 5.28 -1.40 5.51
N ASP A 48 6.23 -2.33 5.65
CA ASP A 48 5.88 -3.74 5.85
C ASP A 48 5.47 -4.01 7.30
N SER A 49 5.23 -5.28 7.63
CA SER A 49 4.78 -5.66 8.98
C SER A 49 5.84 -5.41 10.04
N SER A 50 7.10 -5.24 9.64
CA SER A 50 8.21 -4.92 10.54
C SER A 50 8.53 -3.41 10.55
N TYR A 51 7.65 -2.61 9.97
CA TYR A 51 7.80 -1.14 9.87
C TYR A 51 9.00 -0.71 9.04
N ARG A 52 9.44 -1.54 8.11
CA ARG A 52 10.47 -1.13 7.15
C ARG A 52 9.79 -0.50 5.93
N ARG A 53 10.36 0.60 5.47
CA ARG A 53 9.84 1.29 4.30
C ARG A 53 10.06 0.41 3.06
N ILE A 54 8.98 0.15 2.31
CA ILE A 54 9.08 -0.68 1.11
C ILE A 54 8.87 0.12 -0.17
N ALA A 55 8.11 1.21 -0.12
CA ALA A 55 7.83 2.02 -1.31
C ALA A 55 7.18 3.32 -0.91
N LYS A 56 7.10 4.24 -1.88
CA LYS A 56 6.37 5.51 -1.70
C LYS A 56 5.75 5.94 -3.02
N TRP A 57 4.61 6.60 -2.92
CA TRP A 57 3.94 7.21 -4.06
C TRP A 57 4.01 8.72 -3.93
N ASN A 58 4.49 9.40 -4.96
CA ASN A 58 4.57 10.84 -4.98
C ASN A 58 3.33 11.39 -5.69
N GLU A 59 2.54 12.18 -4.96
CA GLU A 59 1.32 12.76 -5.49
C GLU A 59 1.58 13.70 -6.67
N ARG A 60 2.70 14.42 -6.62
CA ARG A 60 2.99 15.46 -7.62
C ARG A 60 3.23 14.88 -9.02
N ASP A 61 3.98 13.80 -9.12
CA ASP A 61 4.28 13.19 -10.41
C ASP A 61 3.50 11.90 -10.65
N ASP A 62 2.63 11.53 -9.69
CA ASP A 62 1.80 10.33 -9.76
C ASP A 62 2.63 9.10 -10.10
N THR A 63 3.74 8.92 -9.38
CA THR A 63 4.67 7.83 -9.62
C THR A 63 5.01 7.14 -8.31
N THR A 64 5.10 5.81 -8.37
CA THR A 64 5.50 4.98 -7.24
C THR A 64 6.98 4.61 -7.37
N TYR A 65 7.69 4.75 -6.26
CA TYR A 65 9.14 4.48 -6.17
C TYR A 65 9.38 3.41 -5.11
N ASP A 66 10.42 2.59 -5.31
CA ASP A 66 10.81 1.60 -4.30
C ASP A 66 11.61 2.27 -3.18
N SER A 67 12.07 1.46 -2.20
CA SER A 67 12.81 1.98 -1.05
C SER A 67 14.16 2.60 -1.40
N MET A 68 14.66 2.32 -2.61
CA MET A 68 15.92 2.88 -3.09
C MET A 68 15.70 4.02 -4.09
N ASN A 69 14.50 4.56 -4.12
CA ASN A 69 14.10 5.67 -4.99
C ASN A 69 14.11 5.33 -6.48
N ARG A 70 14.00 4.06 -6.81
CA ARG A 70 13.88 3.64 -8.21
C ARG A 70 12.40 3.62 -8.59
N LYS A 71 12.12 4.11 -9.79
CA LYS A 71 10.75 4.17 -10.30
C LYS A 71 10.20 2.76 -10.51
N ILE A 72 9.05 2.48 -9.91
CA ILE A 72 8.31 1.24 -10.13
C ILE A 72 7.33 1.41 -11.27
N GLY A 73 6.59 2.50 -11.28
CA GLY A 73 5.62 2.76 -12.34
C GLY A 73 4.76 3.97 -12.04
N LYS A 74 3.91 4.31 -13.02
CA LYS A 74 2.95 5.40 -12.90
C LYS A 74 1.77 4.98 -12.03
N GLY A 75 1.19 5.96 -11.36
CA GLY A 75 0.03 5.73 -10.50
C GLY A 75 0.43 5.28 -9.11
N ASN A 76 -0.56 5.13 -8.26
CA ASN A 76 -0.36 4.65 -6.89
C ASN A 76 -0.44 3.14 -6.87
N LEU A 77 0.71 2.48 -6.83
CA LEU A 77 0.83 1.03 -6.87
C LEU A 77 1.08 0.42 -5.48
N LEU A 78 0.94 1.22 -4.41
CA LEU A 78 1.34 0.77 -3.07
C LEU A 78 0.56 -0.43 -2.58
N ILE A 79 -0.76 -0.45 -2.78
CA ILE A 79 -1.59 -1.57 -2.36
C ILE A 79 -1.19 -2.84 -3.10
N ASP A 80 -0.95 -2.72 -4.40
CA ASP A 80 -0.58 -3.88 -5.22
C ASP A 80 0.71 -4.53 -4.74
N LEU A 81 1.64 -3.72 -4.22
CA LEU A 81 2.93 -4.25 -3.76
C LEU A 81 2.79 -5.18 -2.56
N PHE A 82 1.74 -5.02 -1.75
CA PHE A 82 1.50 -5.92 -0.63
C PHE A 82 1.00 -7.29 -1.06
N PHE A 83 0.44 -7.40 -2.26
CA PHE A 83 -0.18 -8.64 -2.74
C PHE A 83 0.52 -9.25 -3.94
N ASN A 84 1.55 -8.58 -4.44
CA ASN A 84 2.28 -9.04 -5.61
C ASN A 84 3.50 -9.83 -5.15
N ASN A 85 3.25 -11.04 -4.67
CA ASN A 85 4.31 -11.93 -4.17
C ASN A 85 4.67 -12.95 -5.22
N ASN A 86 5.86 -12.86 -5.71
CA ASN A 86 6.35 -13.87 -6.63
C ASN A 86 7.62 -14.48 -6.14
#